data_74da29b2f3bfb9fecb431170ce2c321c
#
_entry.id   74da29b2f3bfb9fecb431170ce2c321c
#
_cell.length_a   1.000
_cell.length_b   1.000
_cell.length_c   1.000
_cell.angle_alpha   90.00
_cell.angle_beta   90.00
_cell.angle_gamma   90.00
#
_symmetry.space_group_name_H-M   'P 1'
#
loop_
_entity.id
_entity.type
_entity.pdbx_description
1 polymer ?
#
loop_
_entity_poly.entity_id
_entity_poly.type
_entity_poly.pdbx_seq_one_letter_code
_entity_poly.pdbx_strand_id
1 'polypeptide(L)'
;MKVEFFNKCPKTLLNKGTGFLSGYSHSLNPYAGCAFACSYCYVRQMPISMFRKKEWGTWVDIKKEAADLLRKELARAKKKGKVTIFMSSSTDPYQPIEYKEKITRSLLEVMAENQPDFLFVQTRSPLVCRDIDLFLLLKDRVRVSMTIETDREDIRKHFTPYAPPISARLKALQLLANAGVPTQAAIAPVLPSSEEFPETLKKFVDRVCVDDYFMGDGSGGKRTKNLGIFSMYKELGLEKWCDPSAYRIVYDRLKKVFSDEQIYLSQEGFLPS
;
A
#
# COMPACT_ATOMS: atom_id res chain seq x y z
N MET A 1 2.38 18.67 -10.68
CA MET A 1 3.60 17.90 -11.06
C MET A 1 3.34 17.22 -12.41
N LYS A 2 4.27 17.33 -13.39
CA LYS A 2 4.18 16.61 -14.67
C LYS A 2 4.77 15.22 -14.52
N VAL A 3 4.06 14.19 -14.96
CA VAL A 3 4.50 12.79 -14.89
C VAL A 3 4.76 12.27 -16.29
N GLU A 4 5.92 11.67 -16.50
CA GLU A 4 6.29 11.01 -17.75
C GLU A 4 5.98 9.51 -17.66
N PHE A 5 5.42 8.94 -18.74
CA PHE A 5 5.03 7.53 -18.83
C PHE A 5 5.89 6.79 -19.85
N PHE A 6 6.37 5.61 -19.47
CA PHE A 6 7.23 4.78 -20.30
C PHE A 6 6.67 3.37 -20.39
N ASN A 7 6.48 2.84 -21.59
CA ASN A 7 6.11 1.44 -21.79
C ASN A 7 7.34 0.55 -21.58
N LYS A 8 7.20 -0.50 -20.80
CA LYS A 8 8.25 -1.50 -20.52
C LYS A 8 7.68 -2.90 -20.61
N CYS A 9 8.40 -3.80 -21.29
CA CYS A 9 8.09 -5.23 -21.26
C CYS A 9 8.93 -5.87 -20.14
N PRO A 10 8.32 -6.28 -19.03
CA PRO A 10 9.04 -6.87 -17.91
C PRO A 10 9.53 -8.28 -18.26
N LYS A 11 10.71 -8.65 -17.74
CA LYS A 11 11.21 -10.03 -17.83
C LYS A 11 10.63 -10.94 -16.74
N THR A 12 10.21 -10.36 -15.62
CA THR A 12 9.67 -11.03 -14.44
C THR A 12 8.67 -10.13 -13.73
N LEU A 13 7.58 -10.69 -13.25
CA LEU A 13 6.57 -10.01 -12.44
C LEU A 13 6.55 -10.52 -11.02
N LEU A 14 6.58 -11.84 -10.82
CA LEU A 14 6.60 -12.48 -9.52
C LEU A 14 8.02 -12.51 -8.99
N ASN A 15 8.34 -11.57 -8.09
CA ASN A 15 9.62 -11.54 -7.41
C ASN A 15 9.53 -12.27 -6.07
N LYS A 16 10.58 -12.97 -5.65
CA LYS A 16 10.62 -13.65 -4.35
C LYS A 16 10.35 -12.65 -3.21
N GLY A 17 9.49 -13.01 -2.28
CA GLY A 17 9.27 -12.26 -1.04
C GLY A 17 10.53 -12.32 -0.17
N THR A 18 11.05 -11.16 0.24
CA THR A 18 12.27 -11.06 1.06
C THR A 18 12.14 -9.90 2.06
N GLY A 19 12.93 -9.93 3.12
CA GLY A 19 12.92 -8.88 4.15
C GLY A 19 11.53 -8.74 4.78
N PHE A 20 10.97 -7.55 4.76
CA PHE A 20 9.62 -7.27 5.29
C PHE A 20 8.53 -8.19 4.69
N LEU A 21 8.72 -8.64 3.46
CA LEU A 21 7.80 -9.53 2.74
C LEU A 21 8.17 -11.02 2.82
N SER A 22 9.03 -11.44 3.75
CA SER A 22 9.46 -12.84 3.89
C SER A 22 8.32 -13.83 4.19
N GLY A 23 7.17 -13.35 4.68
CA GLY A 23 5.96 -14.14 4.86
C GLY A 23 5.21 -14.47 3.55
N TYR A 24 5.55 -13.80 2.45
CA TYR A 24 4.99 -14.06 1.13
C TYR A 24 5.95 -14.86 0.26
N SER A 25 5.41 -15.77 -0.56
CA SER A 25 6.21 -16.45 -1.58
C SER A 25 6.69 -15.45 -2.65
N HIS A 26 5.84 -14.47 -2.99
CA HIS A 26 6.12 -13.50 -4.04
C HIS A 26 5.63 -12.08 -3.71
N SER A 27 6.31 -11.09 -4.29
CA SER A 27 5.78 -9.73 -4.46
C SER A 27 5.53 -9.44 -5.94
N LEU A 28 4.53 -8.60 -6.23
CA LEU A 28 4.14 -8.18 -7.57
C LEU A 28 3.90 -6.67 -7.58
N ASN A 29 4.51 -5.96 -8.53
CA ASN A 29 4.27 -4.55 -8.75
C ASN A 29 3.86 -4.32 -10.21
N PRO A 30 2.62 -3.82 -10.48
CA PRO A 30 2.12 -3.60 -11.86
C PRO A 30 2.89 -2.53 -12.61
N TYR A 31 3.48 -1.60 -11.85
CA TYR A 31 4.23 -0.46 -12.32
C TYR A 31 5.62 -0.39 -11.68
N ALA A 32 6.47 0.51 -12.17
CA ALA A 32 7.62 1.02 -11.45
C ALA A 32 7.53 2.55 -11.43
N GLY A 33 7.86 3.18 -10.30
CA GLY A 33 7.52 4.58 -10.05
C GLY A 33 6.07 4.74 -9.56
N CYS A 34 5.76 5.91 -8.96
CA CYS A 34 4.44 6.17 -8.39
C CYS A 34 4.12 7.66 -8.42
N ALA A 35 3.06 8.03 -9.14
CA ALA A 35 2.62 9.42 -9.30
C ALA A 35 2.07 10.07 -8.02
N PHE A 36 1.78 9.30 -6.97
CA PHE A 36 1.39 9.86 -5.68
C PHE A 36 2.52 10.56 -4.94
N ALA A 37 3.78 10.25 -5.26
CA ALA A 37 4.96 11.01 -4.85
C ALA A 37 5.04 11.34 -3.35
N CYS A 38 4.55 10.45 -2.48
CA CYS A 38 4.56 10.68 -1.03
C CYS A 38 5.94 11.13 -0.56
N SER A 39 6.00 12.15 0.31
CA SER A 39 7.27 12.72 0.77
C SER A 39 8.12 11.69 1.51
N TYR A 40 7.49 10.87 2.33
CA TYR A 40 8.13 9.84 3.16
C TYR A 40 8.39 8.51 2.44
N CYS A 41 8.08 8.39 1.14
CA CYS A 41 8.16 7.11 0.45
C CYS A 41 9.59 6.55 0.47
N TYR A 42 9.80 5.45 1.19
CA TYR A 42 11.12 4.81 1.32
C TYR A 42 11.69 4.35 -0.04
N VAL A 43 10.82 4.14 -1.03
CA VAL A 43 11.23 3.73 -2.39
C VAL A 43 12.10 4.80 -3.07
N ARG A 44 12.00 6.07 -2.66
CA ARG A 44 12.91 7.14 -3.10
C ARG A 44 14.37 6.82 -2.88
N GLN A 45 14.68 6.01 -1.86
CA GLN A 45 16.04 5.57 -1.52
C GLN A 45 16.32 4.11 -1.88
N MET A 46 15.48 3.50 -2.70
CA MET A 46 15.74 2.18 -3.26
C MET A 46 16.41 2.26 -4.64
N PRO A 47 17.13 1.20 -5.05
CA PRO A 47 17.82 1.16 -6.35
C PRO A 47 16.93 1.54 -7.54
N ILE A 48 15.65 1.14 -7.53
CA ILE A 48 14.68 1.44 -8.59
C ILE A 48 14.49 2.95 -8.81
N SER A 49 14.58 3.75 -7.75
CA SER A 49 14.50 5.21 -7.81
C SER A 49 15.87 5.84 -8.05
N MET A 50 16.88 5.40 -7.28
CA MET A 50 18.22 6.01 -7.30
C MET A 50 18.90 5.89 -8.67
N PHE A 51 18.76 4.74 -9.35
CA PHE A 51 19.36 4.55 -10.69
C PHE A 51 18.55 5.14 -11.83
N ARG A 52 17.30 5.60 -11.56
CA ARG A 52 16.44 6.18 -12.60
C ARG A 52 16.94 7.56 -13.10
N LYS A 53 17.72 8.28 -12.30
CA LYS A 53 18.18 9.67 -12.58
C LYS A 53 17.03 10.65 -12.87
N LYS A 54 15.85 10.41 -12.29
CA LYS A 54 14.67 11.27 -12.35
C LYS A 54 14.08 11.37 -10.95
N GLU A 55 13.50 12.53 -10.63
CA GLU A 55 12.84 12.72 -9.34
C GLU A 55 11.69 11.74 -9.15
N TRP A 56 11.55 11.19 -7.94
CA TRP A 56 10.44 10.30 -7.60
C TRP A 56 9.10 11.02 -7.70
N GLY A 57 8.14 10.41 -8.38
CA GLY A 57 6.82 10.98 -8.64
C GLY A 57 6.68 11.56 -10.04
N THR A 58 7.79 11.89 -10.73
CA THR A 58 7.76 12.49 -12.08
C THR A 58 7.79 11.45 -13.20
N TRP A 59 7.83 10.17 -12.90
CA TRP A 59 7.88 9.09 -13.89
C TRP A 59 7.14 7.84 -13.44
N VAL A 60 6.60 7.10 -14.40
CA VAL A 60 6.01 5.77 -14.21
C VAL A 60 6.35 4.89 -15.40
N ASP A 61 6.93 3.72 -15.15
CA ASP A 61 7.07 2.64 -16.13
C ASP A 61 5.81 1.76 -16.09
N ILE A 62 5.14 1.63 -17.22
CA ILE A 62 3.94 0.82 -17.42
C ILE A 62 4.39 -0.55 -17.92
N LYS A 63 4.11 -1.60 -17.17
CA LYS A 63 4.51 -2.97 -17.53
C LYS A 63 3.55 -3.57 -18.55
N LYS A 64 3.83 -3.36 -19.83
CA LYS A 64 3.04 -3.96 -20.93
C LYS A 64 3.19 -5.47 -20.97
N GLU A 65 2.19 -6.17 -21.53
CA GLU A 65 2.16 -7.64 -21.61
C GLU A 65 2.27 -8.36 -20.24
N ALA A 66 1.97 -7.62 -19.17
CA ALA A 66 2.12 -8.13 -17.80
C ALA A 66 1.19 -9.33 -17.53
N ALA A 67 -0.03 -9.32 -18.08
CA ALA A 67 -1.01 -10.39 -17.89
C ALA A 67 -0.51 -11.74 -18.45
N ASP A 68 0.03 -11.74 -19.68
CA ASP A 68 0.53 -12.97 -20.32
C ASP A 68 1.76 -13.52 -19.59
N LEU A 69 2.62 -12.63 -19.11
CA LEU A 69 3.77 -13.03 -18.30
C LEU A 69 3.32 -13.61 -16.96
N LEU A 70 2.37 -12.95 -16.26
CA LEU A 70 1.83 -13.44 -15.01
C LEU A 70 1.19 -14.82 -15.17
N ARG A 71 0.40 -15.06 -16.22
CA ARG A 71 -0.23 -16.36 -16.48
C ARG A 71 0.79 -17.49 -16.50
N LYS A 72 1.93 -17.26 -17.17
CA LYS A 72 3.03 -18.23 -17.26
C LYS A 72 3.76 -18.42 -15.92
N GLU A 73 4.08 -17.32 -15.24
CA GLU A 73 4.81 -17.35 -13.97
C GLU A 73 3.97 -17.96 -12.85
N LEU A 74 2.68 -17.59 -12.76
CA LEU A 74 1.76 -18.09 -11.73
C LEU A 74 1.55 -19.60 -11.88
N ALA A 75 1.35 -20.09 -13.12
CA ALA A 75 1.23 -21.52 -13.38
C ALA A 75 2.51 -22.31 -12.99
N ARG A 76 3.70 -21.72 -13.22
CA ARG A 76 4.98 -22.32 -12.80
C ARG A 76 5.16 -22.27 -11.27
N ALA A 77 4.79 -21.17 -10.64
CA ALA A 77 4.90 -21.00 -9.19
C ALA A 77 4.02 -22.02 -8.45
N LYS A 78 2.77 -22.19 -8.87
CA LYS A 78 1.82 -23.16 -8.27
C LYS A 78 2.29 -24.61 -8.35
N LYS A 79 3.05 -25.00 -9.39
CA LYS A 79 3.67 -26.33 -9.45
C LYS A 79 4.74 -26.54 -8.38
N LYS A 80 5.30 -25.47 -7.80
CA LYS A 80 6.36 -25.51 -6.78
C LYS A 80 5.84 -25.44 -5.35
N GLY A 81 4.56 -25.10 -5.15
CA GLY A 81 3.93 -25.03 -3.84
C GLY A 81 2.96 -23.87 -3.68
N LYS A 82 2.68 -23.51 -2.44
CA LYS A 82 1.76 -22.42 -2.06
C LYS A 82 2.21 -21.08 -2.63
N VAL A 83 1.28 -20.36 -3.24
CA VAL A 83 1.55 -19.04 -3.85
C VAL A 83 0.78 -17.96 -3.09
N THR A 84 1.51 -17.17 -2.34
CA THR A 84 1.01 -15.96 -1.68
C THR A 84 1.67 -14.74 -2.31
N ILE A 85 0.87 -13.73 -2.67
CA ILE A 85 1.34 -12.57 -3.41
C ILE A 85 1.06 -11.30 -2.62
N PHE A 86 2.11 -10.48 -2.40
CA PHE A 86 1.95 -9.09 -1.95
C PHE A 86 1.98 -8.17 -3.17
N MET A 87 0.84 -7.57 -3.49
CA MET A 87 0.74 -6.61 -4.59
C MET A 87 1.05 -5.21 -4.09
N SER A 88 2.09 -4.63 -4.70
CA SER A 88 2.48 -3.21 -4.57
C SER A 88 3.22 -2.84 -3.29
N SER A 89 4.41 -3.42 -3.18
CA SER A 89 5.41 -3.03 -2.17
C SER A 89 6.22 -1.78 -2.56
N SER A 90 6.32 -1.42 -3.85
CA SER A 90 7.18 -0.32 -4.32
C SER A 90 6.50 0.67 -5.26
N THR A 91 5.19 0.58 -5.40
CA THR A 91 4.34 1.49 -6.19
C THR A 91 2.92 1.47 -5.62
N ASP A 92 1.99 2.23 -6.19
CA ASP A 92 0.57 2.02 -5.94
C ASP A 92 -0.06 1.36 -7.18
N PRO A 93 -0.82 0.25 -7.04
CA PRO A 93 -1.39 -0.47 -8.17
C PRO A 93 -2.53 0.29 -8.83
N TYR A 94 -3.11 1.25 -8.12
CA TYR A 94 -4.22 2.08 -8.58
C TYR A 94 -3.86 3.56 -8.70
N GLN A 95 -2.58 3.87 -8.96
CA GLN A 95 -2.16 5.24 -9.27
C GLN A 95 -2.87 5.77 -10.53
N PRO A 96 -2.93 7.10 -10.77
CA PRO A 96 -3.83 7.70 -11.78
C PRO A 96 -3.77 7.06 -13.17
N ILE A 97 -2.60 6.63 -13.64
CA ILE A 97 -2.45 6.02 -14.98
C ILE A 97 -3.20 4.70 -15.11
N GLU A 98 -3.46 3.99 -14.00
CA GLU A 98 -4.20 2.73 -13.99
C GLU A 98 -5.64 2.88 -14.49
N TYR A 99 -6.24 4.06 -14.36
CA TYR A 99 -7.56 4.34 -14.93
C TYR A 99 -7.59 4.09 -16.44
N LYS A 100 -6.53 4.48 -17.14
CA LYS A 100 -6.38 4.32 -18.59
C LYS A 100 -5.79 2.96 -18.97
N GLU A 101 -4.70 2.57 -18.33
CA GLU A 101 -3.86 1.44 -18.75
C GLU A 101 -4.39 0.08 -18.31
N LYS A 102 -5.15 0.03 -17.19
CA LYS A 102 -5.81 -1.18 -16.66
C LYS A 102 -4.86 -2.37 -16.45
N ILE A 103 -3.59 -2.10 -16.15
CA ILE A 103 -2.59 -3.17 -15.93
C ILE A 103 -2.96 -3.99 -14.69
N THR A 104 -3.29 -3.31 -13.56
CA THR A 104 -3.70 -4.00 -12.33
C THR A 104 -4.94 -4.85 -12.56
N ARG A 105 -5.95 -4.31 -13.27
CA ARG A 105 -7.15 -5.07 -13.61
C ARG A 105 -6.82 -6.32 -14.41
N SER A 106 -6.01 -6.22 -15.46
CA SER A 106 -5.63 -7.38 -16.28
C SER A 106 -4.86 -8.45 -15.49
N LEU A 107 -4.07 -8.05 -14.48
CA LEU A 107 -3.40 -8.99 -13.58
C LEU A 107 -4.40 -9.67 -12.63
N LEU A 108 -5.40 -8.94 -12.13
CA LEU A 108 -6.47 -9.50 -11.30
C LEU A 108 -7.34 -10.49 -12.10
N GLU A 109 -7.62 -10.22 -13.37
CA GLU A 109 -8.32 -11.15 -14.27
C GLU A 109 -7.57 -12.48 -14.38
N VAL A 110 -6.26 -12.45 -14.60
CA VAL A 110 -5.41 -13.66 -14.59
C VAL A 110 -5.45 -14.38 -13.24
N MET A 111 -5.44 -13.64 -12.13
CA MET A 111 -5.51 -14.24 -10.79
C MET A 111 -6.90 -14.77 -10.46
N ALA A 112 -7.97 -14.21 -11.01
CA ALA A 112 -9.32 -14.76 -10.88
C ALA A 112 -9.47 -16.10 -11.63
N GLU A 113 -8.84 -16.23 -12.82
CA GLU A 113 -8.81 -17.48 -13.61
C GLU A 113 -7.94 -18.57 -12.92
N ASN A 114 -6.83 -18.18 -12.33
CA ASN A 114 -5.86 -19.10 -11.71
C ASN A 114 -5.46 -18.57 -10.31
N GLN A 115 -6.37 -18.72 -9.37
CA GLN A 115 -6.31 -18.06 -8.05
C GLN A 115 -5.03 -18.42 -7.28
N PRO A 116 -4.26 -17.43 -6.76
CA PRO A 116 -3.23 -17.67 -5.77
C PRO A 116 -3.84 -18.17 -4.46
N ASP A 117 -3.03 -18.70 -3.56
CA ASP A 117 -3.50 -19.11 -2.24
C ASP A 117 -3.85 -17.90 -1.37
N PHE A 118 -3.17 -16.77 -1.58
CA PHE A 118 -3.52 -15.49 -0.97
C PHE A 118 -2.97 -14.31 -1.79
N LEU A 119 -3.78 -13.26 -1.90
CA LEU A 119 -3.42 -11.99 -2.52
C LEU A 119 -3.63 -10.85 -1.51
N PHE A 120 -2.58 -10.11 -1.20
CA PHE A 120 -2.66 -8.87 -0.47
C PHE A 120 -2.51 -7.70 -1.44
N VAL A 121 -3.45 -6.75 -1.41
CA VAL A 121 -3.44 -5.56 -2.28
C VAL A 121 -3.29 -4.32 -1.43
N GLN A 122 -2.14 -3.65 -1.51
CA GLN A 122 -1.88 -2.40 -0.78
C GLN A 122 -2.12 -1.21 -1.70
N THR A 123 -2.99 -0.28 -1.31
CA THR A 123 -3.29 0.93 -2.08
C THR A 123 -3.74 2.09 -1.20
N ARG A 124 -3.70 3.30 -1.74
CA ARG A 124 -4.35 4.51 -1.20
C ARG A 124 -5.36 5.10 -2.18
N SER A 125 -5.67 4.39 -3.25
CA SER A 125 -6.50 4.90 -4.33
C SER A 125 -7.93 4.38 -4.25
N PRO A 126 -8.95 5.26 -4.30
CA PRO A 126 -10.34 4.87 -4.44
C PRO A 126 -10.66 4.10 -5.72
N LEU A 127 -9.77 4.15 -6.72
CA LEU A 127 -9.93 3.42 -7.98
C LEU A 127 -9.97 1.89 -7.77
N VAL A 128 -9.51 1.39 -6.62
CA VAL A 128 -9.59 -0.03 -6.25
C VAL A 128 -11.02 -0.57 -6.29
N CYS A 129 -12.03 0.27 -6.04
CA CYS A 129 -13.44 -0.12 -6.11
C CYS A 129 -13.91 -0.53 -7.50
N ARG A 130 -13.18 -0.13 -8.58
CA ARG A 130 -13.46 -0.58 -9.93
C ARG A 130 -13.41 -2.11 -10.08
N ASP A 131 -12.56 -2.75 -9.30
CA ASP A 131 -12.21 -4.16 -9.42
C ASP A 131 -12.84 -5.04 -8.32
N ILE A 132 -13.91 -4.56 -7.65
CA ILE A 132 -14.68 -5.32 -6.65
C ILE A 132 -15.16 -6.65 -7.23
N ASP A 133 -15.62 -6.65 -8.49
CA ASP A 133 -16.06 -7.85 -9.20
C ASP A 133 -14.99 -8.95 -9.20
N LEU A 134 -13.73 -8.61 -9.40
CA LEU A 134 -12.61 -9.54 -9.41
C LEU A 134 -12.20 -9.98 -7.99
N PHE A 135 -12.27 -9.09 -7.01
CA PHE A 135 -12.00 -9.46 -5.61
C PHE A 135 -13.02 -10.45 -5.08
N LEU A 136 -14.29 -10.31 -5.44
CA LEU A 136 -15.33 -11.25 -5.03
C LEU A 136 -15.12 -12.66 -5.60
N LEU A 137 -14.48 -12.80 -6.77
CA LEU A 137 -14.07 -14.11 -7.31
C LEU A 137 -12.97 -14.77 -6.47
N LEU A 138 -12.11 -13.97 -5.84
CA LEU A 138 -11.02 -14.47 -4.97
C LEU A 138 -11.50 -14.82 -3.56
N LYS A 139 -12.67 -14.33 -3.14
CA LYS A 139 -13.31 -14.60 -1.84
C LYS A 139 -12.38 -14.23 -0.66
N ASP A 140 -12.19 -15.17 0.26
CA ASP A 140 -11.31 -15.07 1.43
C ASP A 140 -9.81 -15.12 1.12
N ARG A 141 -9.46 -15.40 -0.13
CA ARG A 141 -8.06 -15.42 -0.61
C ARG A 141 -7.52 -14.03 -0.96
N VAL A 142 -8.26 -12.98 -0.74
CA VAL A 142 -7.79 -11.61 -0.96
C VAL A 142 -8.00 -10.76 0.29
N ARG A 143 -7.09 -9.82 0.50
CA ARG A 143 -7.30 -8.70 1.43
C ARG A 143 -6.88 -7.41 0.73
N VAL A 144 -7.80 -6.44 0.72
CA VAL A 144 -7.51 -5.08 0.26
C VAL A 144 -7.18 -4.21 1.46
N SER A 145 -5.96 -3.69 1.47
CA SER A 145 -5.45 -2.81 2.52
C SER A 145 -5.42 -1.38 2.01
N MET A 146 -6.28 -0.54 2.58
CA MET A 146 -6.34 0.88 2.25
C MET A 146 -5.47 1.68 3.21
N THR A 147 -4.52 2.43 2.67
CA THR A 147 -3.71 3.34 3.48
C THR A 147 -4.52 4.55 3.92
N ILE A 148 -4.70 4.71 5.24
CA ILE A 148 -5.32 5.87 5.90
C ILE A 148 -4.35 6.30 7.01
N GLU A 149 -3.39 7.16 6.69
CA GLU A 149 -2.29 7.55 7.59
C GLU A 149 -2.73 8.51 8.70
N THR A 150 -3.81 9.23 8.44
CA THR A 150 -4.39 10.30 9.26
C THR A 150 -5.83 10.57 8.84
N ASP A 151 -6.60 11.22 9.68
CA ASP A 151 -7.92 11.79 9.37
C ASP A 151 -7.86 13.31 9.08
N ARG A 152 -6.65 13.91 9.16
CA ARG A 152 -6.41 15.34 8.96
C ARG A 152 -6.00 15.64 7.52
N GLU A 153 -6.85 16.35 6.78
CA GLU A 153 -6.56 16.75 5.39
C GLU A 153 -5.41 17.76 5.24
N ASP A 154 -5.16 18.60 6.24
CA ASP A 154 -3.99 19.49 6.27
C ASP A 154 -2.69 18.67 6.30
N ILE A 155 -2.62 17.65 7.16
CA ILE A 155 -1.50 16.72 7.27
C ILE A 155 -1.34 15.93 5.97
N ARG A 156 -2.44 15.36 5.42
CA ARG A 156 -2.39 14.67 4.14
C ARG A 156 -1.81 15.57 3.04
N LYS A 157 -2.29 16.81 2.91
CA LYS A 157 -1.82 17.74 1.89
C LYS A 157 -0.34 18.06 2.03
N HIS A 158 0.17 18.11 3.25
CA HIS A 158 1.58 18.39 3.51
C HIS A 158 2.48 17.19 3.15
N PHE A 159 2.12 15.97 3.59
CA PHE A 159 2.95 14.77 3.40
C PHE A 159 2.68 14.00 2.10
N THR A 160 1.44 14.03 1.60
CA THR A 160 1.02 13.29 0.39
C THR A 160 0.12 14.15 -0.50
N PRO A 161 0.62 15.29 -1.02
CA PRO A 161 -0.19 16.28 -1.73
C PRO A 161 -0.91 15.73 -2.96
N TYR A 162 -0.31 14.75 -3.64
CA TYR A 162 -0.87 14.14 -4.85
C TYR A 162 -1.71 12.88 -4.60
N ALA A 163 -1.82 12.44 -3.36
CA ALA A 163 -2.66 11.30 -3.02
C ALA A 163 -4.14 11.72 -2.92
N PRO A 164 -5.10 10.81 -3.17
CA PRO A 164 -6.52 11.10 -3.06
C PRO A 164 -6.92 11.62 -1.67
N PRO A 165 -7.97 12.44 -1.56
CA PRO A 165 -8.52 12.91 -0.28
C PRO A 165 -8.85 11.76 0.67
N ILE A 166 -8.73 11.98 1.97
CA ILE A 166 -9.02 10.98 3.00
C ILE A 166 -10.47 10.51 2.92
N SER A 167 -11.41 11.44 2.73
CA SER A 167 -12.83 11.12 2.58
C SER A 167 -13.12 10.17 1.41
N ALA A 168 -12.42 10.32 0.30
CA ALA A 168 -12.55 9.42 -0.86
C ALA A 168 -12.00 8.01 -0.56
N ARG A 169 -10.92 7.91 0.21
CA ARG A 169 -10.34 6.61 0.64
C ARG A 169 -11.25 5.90 1.64
N LEU A 170 -11.82 6.62 2.62
CA LEU A 170 -12.79 6.09 3.58
C LEU A 170 -14.05 5.58 2.88
N LYS A 171 -14.56 6.36 1.90
CA LYS A 171 -15.71 5.92 1.09
C LYS A 171 -15.38 4.65 0.28
N ALA A 172 -14.20 4.55 -0.29
CA ALA A 172 -13.77 3.35 -1.00
C ALA A 172 -13.68 2.14 -0.07
N LEU A 173 -13.15 2.33 1.13
CA LEU A 173 -13.07 1.28 2.15
C LEU A 173 -14.47 0.78 2.55
N GLN A 174 -15.42 1.70 2.72
CA GLN A 174 -16.83 1.35 2.97
C GLN A 174 -17.45 0.55 1.81
N LEU A 175 -17.20 0.98 0.56
CA LEU A 175 -17.74 0.28 -0.61
C LEU A 175 -17.21 -1.15 -0.72
N LEU A 176 -15.92 -1.34 -0.47
CA LEU A 176 -15.28 -2.66 -0.44
C LEU A 176 -15.88 -3.54 0.66
N ALA A 177 -15.97 -3.02 1.89
CA ALA A 177 -16.53 -3.75 3.03
C ALA A 177 -18.01 -4.11 2.81
N ASN A 178 -18.82 -3.18 2.33
CA ASN A 178 -20.24 -3.43 2.01
C ASN A 178 -20.43 -4.46 0.90
N ALA A 179 -19.48 -4.57 -0.02
CA ALA A 179 -19.47 -5.61 -1.06
C ALA A 179 -19.01 -6.99 -0.52
N GLY A 180 -18.55 -7.08 0.72
CA GLY A 180 -18.04 -8.33 1.31
C GLY A 180 -16.59 -8.65 0.95
N VAL A 181 -15.81 -7.68 0.43
CA VAL A 181 -14.38 -7.86 0.20
C VAL A 181 -13.63 -7.77 1.53
N PRO A 182 -12.77 -8.74 1.90
CA PRO A 182 -11.94 -8.63 3.10
C PRO A 182 -11.04 -7.39 3.05
N THR A 183 -11.19 -6.49 4.03
CA THR A 183 -10.50 -5.19 4.06
C THR A 183 -9.73 -4.96 5.35
N GLN A 184 -8.74 -4.05 5.28
CA GLN A 184 -8.14 -3.42 6.46
C GLN A 184 -7.78 -1.96 6.18
N ALA A 185 -7.72 -1.15 7.24
CA ALA A 185 -7.07 0.15 7.18
C ALA A 185 -5.60 0.01 7.60
N ALA A 186 -4.68 0.51 6.76
CA ALA A 186 -3.27 0.61 7.11
C ALA A 186 -2.93 2.06 7.51
N ILE A 187 -2.63 2.25 8.78
CA ILE A 187 -2.10 3.51 9.33
C ILE A 187 -0.58 3.43 9.17
N ALA A 188 -0.11 3.61 7.95
CA ALA A 188 1.27 3.33 7.53
C ALA A 188 1.79 4.38 6.52
N PRO A 189 2.71 5.27 6.95
CA PRO A 189 3.19 5.46 8.33
C PRO A 189 2.16 6.17 9.21
N VAL A 190 2.29 6.05 10.51
CA VAL A 190 1.56 6.89 11.47
C VAL A 190 1.87 8.35 11.20
N LEU A 191 0.85 9.15 10.93
CA LEU A 191 0.92 10.62 10.82
C LEU A 191 0.08 11.28 11.94
N PRO A 192 0.32 12.59 12.22
CA PRO A 192 -0.51 13.35 13.15
C PRO A 192 -2.00 13.21 12.83
N SER A 193 -2.78 12.73 13.80
CA SER A 193 -4.23 12.47 13.66
C SER A 193 -5.01 13.04 14.85
N SER A 194 -6.33 13.18 14.68
CA SER A 194 -7.22 13.60 15.76
C SER A 194 -7.41 12.50 16.82
N GLU A 195 -8.08 12.83 17.91
CA GLU A 195 -8.46 11.84 18.92
C GLU A 195 -9.60 10.94 18.44
N GLU A 196 -10.44 11.44 17.54
CA GLU A 196 -11.60 10.75 16.96
C GLU A 196 -11.23 9.83 15.79
N PHE A 197 -9.94 9.74 15.44
CA PHE A 197 -9.48 8.93 14.32
C PHE A 197 -9.86 7.44 14.46
N PRO A 198 -9.72 6.79 15.64
CA PRO A 198 -10.14 5.40 15.82
C PRO A 198 -11.63 5.17 15.57
N GLU A 199 -12.50 6.03 16.12
CA GLU A 199 -13.94 5.97 15.93
C GLU A 199 -14.33 6.18 14.47
N THR A 200 -13.57 7.03 13.77
CA THR A 200 -13.76 7.22 12.33
C THR A 200 -13.44 5.95 11.56
N LEU A 201 -12.32 5.28 11.86
CA LEU A 201 -11.94 4.03 11.21
C LEU A 201 -12.91 2.88 11.52
N LYS A 202 -13.39 2.78 12.78
CA LYS A 202 -14.29 1.70 13.22
C LYS A 202 -15.62 1.66 12.44
N LYS A 203 -16.04 2.78 11.88
CA LYS A 203 -17.24 2.85 11.02
C LYS A 203 -17.07 2.08 9.70
N PHE A 204 -15.86 1.79 9.30
CA PHE A 204 -15.54 1.28 7.97
C PHE A 204 -14.82 -0.08 7.99
N VAL A 205 -14.10 -0.40 9.06
CA VAL A 205 -13.29 -1.63 9.15
C VAL A 205 -13.28 -2.22 10.55
N ASP A 206 -13.05 -3.54 10.61
CA ASP A 206 -12.81 -4.30 11.84
C ASP A 206 -11.34 -4.73 11.98
N ARG A 207 -10.47 -4.35 11.06
CA ARG A 207 -9.06 -4.69 11.09
C ARG A 207 -8.23 -3.46 10.76
N VAL A 208 -7.28 -3.14 11.64
CA VAL A 208 -6.34 -2.03 11.47
C VAL A 208 -4.90 -2.52 11.62
N CYS A 209 -4.00 -1.97 10.82
CA CYS A 209 -2.56 -2.19 10.92
C CYS A 209 -1.87 -0.86 11.18
N VAL A 210 -1.09 -0.79 12.25
CA VAL A 210 -0.28 0.40 12.61
C VAL A 210 1.16 0.15 12.26
N ASP A 211 1.75 1.02 11.47
CA ASP A 211 3.16 0.96 11.13
C ASP A 211 3.77 2.36 11.05
N ASP A 212 5.05 2.47 11.25
CA ASP A 212 5.74 3.76 11.27
C ASP A 212 7.04 3.74 10.44
N TYR A 213 7.77 4.83 10.50
CA TYR A 213 9.04 4.99 9.81
C TYR A 213 10.16 4.11 10.36
N PHE A 214 10.06 3.68 11.62
CA PHE A 214 11.11 2.97 12.33
C PHE A 214 10.94 1.45 12.21
N MET A 215 9.71 0.98 12.14
CA MET A 215 9.35 -0.43 12.01
C MET A 215 9.27 -0.88 10.56
N GLY A 216 8.55 -0.14 9.71
CA GLY A 216 8.13 -0.59 8.38
C GLY A 216 9.10 -0.32 7.23
N ASP A 217 10.03 0.63 7.36
CA ASP A 217 10.94 0.97 6.26
C ASP A 217 12.14 0.02 6.10
N GLY A 218 12.32 -0.90 7.05
CA GLY A 218 13.41 -1.87 7.08
C GLY A 218 14.80 -1.25 7.32
N SER A 219 14.88 0.02 7.73
CA SER A 219 16.15 0.73 8.00
C SER A 219 16.23 1.33 9.40
N GLY A 220 15.21 1.11 10.26
CA GLY A 220 15.14 1.74 11.57
C GLY A 220 15.05 3.26 11.49
N GLY A 221 14.33 3.79 10.49
CA GLY A 221 14.12 5.22 10.29
C GLY A 221 15.25 5.97 9.56
N LYS A 222 16.35 5.30 9.18
CA LYS A 222 17.47 5.96 8.48
C LYS A 222 17.05 6.56 7.14
N ARG A 223 16.25 5.84 6.35
CA ARG A 223 15.73 6.34 5.05
C ARG A 223 14.86 7.57 5.24
N THR A 224 13.96 7.54 6.21
CA THR A 224 13.08 8.66 6.55
C THR A 224 13.88 9.89 6.96
N LYS A 225 14.91 9.72 7.81
CA LYS A 225 15.83 10.80 8.18
C LYS A 225 16.50 11.40 6.94
N ASN A 226 17.02 10.56 6.04
CA ASN A 226 17.69 11.00 4.82
C ASN A 226 16.76 11.72 3.82
N LEU A 227 15.45 11.49 3.91
CA LEU A 227 14.43 12.19 3.12
C LEU A 227 14.04 13.55 3.70
N GLY A 228 14.62 13.96 4.83
CA GLY A 228 14.32 15.23 5.47
C GLY A 228 12.95 15.30 6.17
N ILE A 229 12.31 14.16 6.41
CA ILE A 229 10.95 14.11 6.99
C ILE A 229 10.91 14.72 8.38
N PHE A 230 11.97 14.58 9.17
CA PHE A 230 12.06 15.20 10.49
C PHE A 230 12.01 16.73 10.44
N SER A 231 12.61 17.34 9.42
CA SER A 231 12.51 18.79 9.20
C SER A 231 11.09 19.22 8.90
N MET A 232 10.34 18.44 8.10
CA MET A 232 8.93 18.72 7.81
C MET A 232 8.07 18.71 9.10
N TYR A 233 8.29 17.77 10.01
CA TYR A 233 7.58 17.77 11.29
C TYR A 233 7.95 18.98 12.15
N LYS A 234 9.23 19.38 12.18
CA LYS A 234 9.69 20.55 12.91
C LYS A 234 9.07 21.85 12.39
N GLU A 235 8.97 22.01 11.09
CA GLU A 235 8.32 23.17 10.45
C GLU A 235 6.83 23.29 10.84
N LEU A 236 6.18 22.18 11.17
CA LEU A 236 4.79 22.13 11.60
C LEU A 236 4.61 22.20 13.11
N GLY A 237 5.69 22.19 13.91
CA GLY A 237 5.61 22.10 15.38
C GLY A 237 5.03 20.76 15.87
N LEU A 238 5.30 19.67 15.14
CA LEU A 238 4.71 18.35 15.36
C LEU A 238 5.78 17.27 15.63
N GLU A 239 6.93 17.66 16.20
CA GLU A 239 8.10 16.80 16.40
C GLU A 239 7.79 15.53 17.19
N LYS A 240 6.83 15.60 18.13
CA LYS A 240 6.39 14.44 18.92
C LYS A 240 5.88 13.26 18.07
N TRP A 241 5.45 13.53 16.81
CA TRP A 241 4.98 12.51 15.87
C TRP A 241 6.12 11.88 15.07
N CYS A 242 7.34 12.38 15.19
CA CYS A 242 8.52 11.87 14.53
C CYS A 242 9.49 11.17 15.50
N ASP A 243 8.95 10.56 16.53
CA ASP A 243 9.66 9.78 17.54
C ASP A 243 9.35 8.29 17.37
N PRO A 244 10.30 7.36 17.65
CA PRO A 244 10.05 5.92 17.58
C PRO A 244 8.88 5.41 18.42
N SER A 245 8.47 6.17 19.43
CA SER A 245 7.30 5.85 20.26
C SER A 245 5.99 6.44 19.77
N ALA A 246 6.00 7.28 18.71
CA ALA A 246 4.82 8.00 18.23
C ALA A 246 3.67 7.07 17.81
N TYR A 247 3.96 5.88 17.31
CA TYR A 247 2.93 4.89 16.99
C TYR A 247 2.05 4.55 18.18
N ARG A 248 2.57 4.60 19.41
CA ARG A 248 1.83 4.31 20.65
C ARG A 248 0.68 5.28 20.86
N ILE A 249 0.84 6.54 20.46
CA ILE A 249 -0.24 7.54 20.55
C ILE A 249 -1.48 7.04 19.82
N VAL A 250 -1.32 6.51 18.60
CA VAL A 250 -2.43 5.99 17.82
C VAL A 250 -2.86 4.61 18.31
N TYR A 251 -1.92 3.74 18.64
CA TYR A 251 -2.18 2.40 19.16
C TYR A 251 -3.04 2.43 20.44
N ASP A 252 -2.67 3.26 21.42
CA ASP A 252 -3.40 3.39 22.69
C ASP A 252 -4.81 3.96 22.49
N ARG A 253 -4.99 4.84 21.50
CA ARG A 253 -6.32 5.32 21.08
C ARG A 253 -7.14 4.22 20.43
N LEU A 254 -6.54 3.42 19.52
CA LEU A 254 -7.21 2.31 18.87
C LEU A 254 -7.71 1.25 19.85
N LYS A 255 -6.96 0.95 20.91
CA LYS A 255 -7.35 0.00 21.96
C LYS A 255 -8.61 0.40 22.74
N LYS A 256 -9.03 1.65 22.67
CA LYS A 256 -10.31 2.09 23.26
C LYS A 256 -11.53 1.72 22.41
N VAL A 257 -11.33 1.40 21.13
CA VAL A 257 -12.39 1.24 20.12
C VAL A 257 -12.36 -0.12 19.43
N PHE A 258 -11.16 -0.68 19.27
CA PHE A 258 -10.92 -1.99 18.65
C PHE A 258 -10.46 -3.00 19.70
N SER A 259 -10.82 -4.28 19.53
CA SER A 259 -10.26 -5.36 20.35
C SER A 259 -8.79 -5.64 19.94
N ASP A 260 -8.06 -6.33 20.81
CA ASP A 260 -6.64 -6.64 20.55
C ASP A 260 -6.45 -7.47 19.27
N GLU A 261 -7.40 -8.37 18.94
CA GLU A 261 -7.37 -9.20 17.71
C GLU A 261 -7.63 -8.40 16.42
N GLN A 262 -8.10 -7.18 16.54
CA GLN A 262 -8.39 -6.29 15.40
C GLN A 262 -7.22 -5.34 15.10
N ILE A 263 -6.25 -5.20 16.01
CA ILE A 263 -5.11 -4.28 15.89
C ILE A 263 -3.84 -5.05 15.64
N TYR A 264 -3.18 -4.77 14.53
CA TYR A 264 -1.92 -5.39 14.13
C TYR A 264 -0.81 -4.36 14.11
N LEU A 265 0.40 -4.78 14.47
CA LEU A 265 1.58 -3.91 14.44
C LEU A 265 2.53 -4.34 13.32
N SER A 266 2.95 -3.36 12.54
CA SER A 266 3.98 -3.50 11.51
C SER A 266 3.77 -4.75 10.65
N GLN A 267 4.80 -5.57 10.48
CA GLN A 267 4.80 -6.74 9.60
C GLN A 267 3.62 -7.70 9.85
N GLU A 268 3.17 -7.87 11.09
CA GLU A 268 2.06 -8.78 11.42
C GLU A 268 0.76 -8.43 10.67
N GLY A 269 0.48 -7.13 10.53
CA GLY A 269 -0.71 -6.65 9.81
C GLY A 269 -0.64 -6.86 8.30
N PHE A 270 0.53 -7.16 7.78
CA PHE A 270 0.76 -7.38 6.36
C PHE A 270 1.03 -8.86 6.01
N LEU A 271 1.03 -9.78 6.97
CA LEU A 271 1.20 -11.21 6.70
C LEU A 271 0.00 -11.81 5.95
N PRO A 272 0.22 -12.86 5.13
CA PRO A 272 -0.87 -13.65 4.58
C PRO A 272 -1.61 -14.37 5.72
N SER A 273 -2.93 -14.36 5.66
CA SER A 273 -3.82 -15.01 6.63
C SER A 273 -4.33 -16.35 6.12
#